data_5c2e1f9b35b6b2f9b56decb20c261871
#
_entry.id   5c2e1f9b35b6b2f9b56decb20c261871
#
_cell.length_a   1.000
_cell.length_b   1.000
_cell.length_c   1.000
_cell.angle_alpha   90.00
_cell.angle_beta   90.00
_cell.angle_gamma   90.00
#
_symmetry.space_group_name_H-M   'P 1'
#
loop_
_entity.id
_entity.type
_entity.pdbx_description
1 polymer ?
#
loop_
_entity_poly.entity_id
_entity_poly.type
_entity_poly.pdbx_seq_one_letter_code
_entity_poly.pdbx_strand_id
1 'polypeptide(L)'
;MNTFKPLGEALAARQASQHAINFIEGDNNERRQPFSGLFARAAGVLKHFQDCGAAPHDEMIIMVERNEQFIDAFWAGVLGNIVLVPVAPGSTDEHRAKFFRILAKLQRPCLCTDAATSARLNNYAAANGLAEDLKKLE
;
A
#
# COMPACT_ATOMS: atom_id res chain seq x y z
N MET A 1 -15.38 30.83 3.27
CA MET A 1 -14.08 30.22 2.96
C MET A 1 -14.21 28.72 3.10
N ASN A 2 -14.12 27.96 2.02
CA ASN A 2 -14.08 26.50 2.12
C ASN A 2 -12.71 26.11 2.68
N THR A 3 -12.67 25.79 3.95
CA THR A 3 -11.48 25.17 4.57
C THR A 3 -11.40 23.74 4.06
N PHE A 4 -10.46 23.46 3.18
CA PHE A 4 -10.18 22.10 2.77
C PHE A 4 -9.66 21.33 3.99
N LYS A 5 -10.35 20.25 4.35
CA LYS A 5 -9.91 19.35 5.42
C LYS A 5 -8.89 18.35 4.87
N PRO A 6 -7.89 17.95 5.65
CA PRO A 6 -7.00 16.85 5.27
C PRO A 6 -7.79 15.59 4.91
N LEU A 7 -7.29 14.80 3.96
CA LEU A 7 -7.95 13.56 3.52
C LEU A 7 -8.25 12.59 4.67
N GLY A 8 -7.36 12.50 5.67
CA GLY A 8 -7.57 11.67 6.86
C GLY A 8 -8.80 12.09 7.67
N GLU A 9 -9.05 13.39 7.81
CA GLU A 9 -10.27 13.89 8.45
C GLU A 9 -11.52 13.59 7.64
N ALA A 10 -11.42 13.65 6.31
CA ALA A 10 -12.53 13.30 5.42
C ALA A 10 -12.91 11.82 5.58
N LEU A 11 -11.93 10.91 5.66
CA LEU A 11 -12.17 9.50 5.92
C LEU A 11 -12.80 9.28 7.32
N ALA A 12 -12.26 9.92 8.35
CA ALA A 12 -12.77 9.81 9.71
C ALA A 12 -14.24 10.27 9.79
N ALA A 13 -14.59 11.37 9.12
CA ALA A 13 -15.96 11.88 9.07
C ALA A 13 -16.94 10.96 8.33
N ARG A 14 -16.45 10.05 7.49
CA ARG A 14 -17.28 9.09 6.74
C ARG A 14 -17.53 7.77 7.46
N GLN A 15 -16.98 7.55 8.63
CA GLN A 15 -17.21 6.31 9.40
C GLN A 15 -18.70 6.09 9.72
N ALA A 16 -19.46 7.15 9.95
CA ALA A 16 -20.91 7.08 10.19
C ALA A 16 -21.75 7.05 8.89
N SER A 17 -21.11 7.12 7.73
CA SER A 17 -21.76 7.11 6.43
C SER A 17 -22.28 5.72 6.06
N GLN A 18 -23.44 5.67 5.40
CA GLN A 18 -23.95 4.43 4.80
C GLN A 18 -23.33 4.10 3.43
N HIS A 19 -22.45 4.98 2.93
CA HIS A 19 -21.77 4.77 1.67
C HIS A 19 -20.70 3.67 1.80
N ALA A 20 -20.36 3.07 0.67
CA ALA A 20 -19.41 1.98 0.58
C ALA A 20 -18.63 2.03 -0.74
N ILE A 21 -17.54 1.31 -0.79
CA ILE A 21 -16.85 0.98 -2.03
C ILE A 21 -17.38 -0.37 -2.50
N ASN A 22 -17.78 -0.44 -3.77
CA ASN A 22 -18.16 -1.68 -4.42
C ASN A 22 -16.99 -2.14 -5.29
N PHE A 23 -16.42 -3.29 -4.96
CA PHE A 23 -15.41 -3.97 -5.76
C PHE A 23 -16.08 -4.94 -6.70
N ILE A 24 -15.92 -4.73 -8.00
CA ILE A 24 -16.52 -5.54 -9.05
C ILE A 24 -15.44 -6.42 -9.66
N GLU A 25 -15.62 -7.74 -9.55
CA GLU A 25 -14.70 -8.73 -10.10
C GLU A 25 -15.47 -9.62 -11.11
N GLY A 26 -15.29 -9.37 -12.41
CA GLY A 26 -16.03 -10.06 -13.46
C GLY A 26 -17.52 -9.70 -13.47
N ASP A 27 -18.31 -10.52 -14.15
CA ASP A 27 -19.70 -10.18 -14.48
C ASP A 27 -20.70 -10.33 -13.32
N ASN A 28 -20.37 -11.12 -12.29
CA ASN A 28 -21.31 -11.47 -11.23
C ASN A 28 -20.74 -11.45 -9.80
N ASN A 29 -19.55 -10.94 -9.60
CA ASN A 29 -18.94 -10.91 -8.27
C ASN A 29 -18.71 -9.46 -7.83
N GLU A 30 -19.63 -8.99 -6.98
CA GLU A 30 -19.55 -7.66 -6.38
C GLU A 30 -19.38 -7.78 -4.86
N ARG A 31 -18.38 -7.11 -4.32
CA ARG A 31 -18.16 -7.03 -2.87
C ARG A 31 -18.30 -5.60 -2.40
N ARG A 32 -19.17 -5.39 -1.46
CA ARG A 32 -19.44 -4.10 -0.86
C ARG A 32 -18.69 -3.95 0.46
N GLN A 33 -17.86 -2.92 0.56
CA GLN A 33 -17.15 -2.57 1.79
C GLN A 33 -17.57 -1.18 2.30
N PRO A 34 -18.26 -1.09 3.44
CA PRO A 34 -18.65 0.19 4.03
C PRO A 34 -17.45 1.04 4.44
N PHE A 35 -17.57 2.36 4.33
CA PHE A 35 -16.53 3.29 4.81
C PHE A 35 -16.24 3.18 6.30
N SER A 36 -17.22 2.77 7.11
CA SER A 36 -17.00 2.49 8.53
C SER A 36 -15.92 1.44 8.78
N GLY A 37 -15.91 0.37 7.98
CA GLY A 37 -14.88 -0.67 8.05
C GLY A 37 -13.54 -0.24 7.45
N LEU A 38 -13.55 0.64 6.45
CA LEU A 38 -12.34 1.11 5.78
C LEU A 38 -11.40 1.84 6.75
N PHE A 39 -11.93 2.74 7.57
CA PHE A 39 -11.10 3.44 8.56
C PHE A 39 -10.40 2.46 9.52
N ALA A 40 -11.14 1.50 10.06
CA ALA A 40 -10.61 0.51 10.99
C ALA A 40 -9.50 -0.36 10.34
N ARG A 41 -9.71 -0.81 9.09
CA ARG A 41 -8.71 -1.58 8.36
C ARG A 41 -7.47 -0.75 8.04
N ALA A 42 -7.64 0.47 7.56
CA ALA A 42 -6.54 1.39 7.28
C ALA A 42 -5.72 1.70 8.55
N ALA A 43 -6.38 1.94 9.68
CA ALA A 43 -5.73 2.15 10.98
C ALA A 43 -4.97 0.90 11.43
N GLY A 44 -5.51 -0.30 11.21
CA GLY A 44 -4.83 -1.56 11.51
C GLY A 44 -3.56 -1.76 10.67
N VAL A 45 -3.63 -1.47 9.37
CA VAL A 45 -2.46 -1.52 8.48
C VAL A 45 -1.42 -0.50 8.93
N LEU A 46 -1.84 0.73 9.21
CA LEU A 46 -0.92 1.78 9.69
C LEU A 46 -0.22 1.37 10.98
N LYS A 47 -0.99 0.85 11.96
CA LYS A 47 -0.40 0.39 13.22
C LYS A 47 0.67 -0.68 12.99
N HIS A 48 0.41 -1.64 12.12
CA HIS A 48 1.39 -2.67 11.77
C HIS A 48 2.68 -2.07 11.22
N PHE A 49 2.59 -1.12 10.28
CA PHE A 49 3.77 -0.44 9.75
C PHE A 49 4.50 0.39 10.80
N GLN A 50 3.78 1.06 11.69
CA GLN A 50 4.37 1.80 12.81
C GLN A 50 5.08 0.87 13.80
N ASP A 51 4.50 -0.29 14.10
CA ASP A 51 5.13 -1.30 14.95
C ASP A 51 6.43 -1.86 14.33
N CYS A 52 6.53 -1.83 12.98
CA CYS A 52 7.75 -2.15 12.23
C CYS A 52 8.70 -0.97 12.06
N GLY A 53 8.41 0.19 12.66
CA GLY A 53 9.30 1.34 12.67
C GLY A 53 9.00 2.43 11.64
N ALA A 54 7.92 2.30 10.84
CA ALA A 54 7.53 3.35 9.89
C ALA A 54 7.10 4.63 10.63
N ALA A 55 7.57 5.77 10.14
CA ALA A 55 7.31 7.08 10.69
C ALA A 55 6.69 8.01 9.63
N PRO A 56 6.08 9.14 10.04
CA PRO A 56 5.64 10.17 9.10
C PRO A 56 6.78 10.58 8.15
N HIS A 57 6.42 10.77 6.88
CA HIS A 57 7.34 11.10 5.77
C HIS A 57 8.23 9.96 5.28
N ASP A 58 8.18 8.77 5.87
CA ASP A 58 8.73 7.58 5.24
C ASP A 58 7.96 7.24 3.95
N GLU A 59 8.52 6.38 3.12
CA GLU A 59 7.97 6.06 1.81
C GLU A 59 7.40 4.64 1.83
N MET A 60 6.12 4.48 1.53
CA MET A 60 5.46 3.17 1.46
C MET A 60 5.26 2.76 0.00
N ILE A 61 6.02 1.76 -0.44
CA ILE A 61 5.75 1.10 -1.72
C ILE A 61 4.52 0.21 -1.52
N ILE A 62 3.48 0.43 -2.33
CA ILE A 62 2.29 -0.42 -2.36
C ILE A 62 2.34 -1.25 -3.63
N MET A 63 2.59 -2.54 -3.48
CA MET A 63 2.71 -3.50 -4.57
C MET A 63 1.89 -4.76 -4.26
N VAL A 64 0.59 -4.66 -4.42
CA VAL A 64 -0.41 -5.69 -4.13
C VAL A 64 -1.32 -5.93 -5.33
N GLU A 65 -1.80 -7.17 -5.51
CA GLU A 65 -2.67 -7.52 -6.64
C GLU A 65 -4.15 -7.20 -6.37
N ARG A 66 -4.57 -7.28 -5.10
CA ARG A 66 -5.98 -7.09 -4.75
C ARG A 66 -6.30 -5.62 -4.49
N ASN A 67 -7.34 -5.12 -5.15
CA ASN A 67 -7.79 -3.74 -5.03
C ASN A 67 -8.14 -3.35 -3.58
N GLU A 68 -8.74 -4.25 -2.81
CA GLU A 68 -9.08 -3.98 -1.41
C GLU A 68 -7.83 -3.74 -0.56
N GLN A 69 -6.80 -4.57 -0.74
CA GLN A 69 -5.53 -4.40 -0.04
C GLN A 69 -4.85 -3.08 -0.42
N PHE A 70 -4.92 -2.72 -1.71
CA PHE A 70 -4.41 -1.44 -2.19
C PHE A 70 -5.11 -0.27 -1.50
N ILE A 71 -6.45 -0.29 -1.46
CA ILE A 71 -7.24 0.78 -0.85
C ILE A 71 -6.95 0.90 0.66
N ASP A 72 -6.88 -0.23 1.38
CA ASP A 72 -6.57 -0.23 2.81
C ASP A 72 -5.15 0.34 3.07
N ALA A 73 -4.15 -0.06 2.28
CA ALA A 73 -2.78 0.46 2.37
C ALA A 73 -2.68 1.94 1.98
N PHE A 74 -3.39 2.35 0.93
CA PHE A 74 -3.45 3.76 0.51
C PHE A 74 -3.94 4.66 1.65
N TRP A 75 -5.07 4.30 2.26
CA TRP A 75 -5.62 5.08 3.37
C TRP A 75 -4.78 4.99 4.64
N ALA A 76 -4.10 3.87 4.87
CA ALA A 76 -3.12 3.76 5.96
C ALA A 76 -1.99 4.79 5.80
N GLY A 77 -1.44 4.93 4.60
CA GLY A 77 -0.40 5.93 4.32
C GLY A 77 -0.92 7.36 4.47
N VAL A 78 -2.15 7.65 4.00
CA VAL A 78 -2.79 8.96 4.20
C VAL A 78 -2.95 9.29 5.68
N LEU A 79 -3.43 8.33 6.49
CA LEU A 79 -3.62 8.51 7.93
C LEU A 79 -2.28 8.70 8.67
N GLY A 80 -1.23 8.02 8.23
CA GLY A 80 0.10 8.08 8.83
C GLY A 80 0.99 9.20 8.32
N ASN A 81 0.50 10.02 7.40
CA ASN A 81 1.33 11.03 6.70
C ASN A 81 2.59 10.41 6.07
N ILE A 82 2.44 9.23 5.48
CA ILE A 82 3.47 8.47 4.78
C ILE A 82 3.37 8.76 3.28
N VAL A 83 4.50 8.88 2.61
CA VAL A 83 4.56 9.10 1.17
C VAL A 83 4.21 7.80 0.44
N LEU A 84 3.14 7.81 -0.34
CA LEU A 84 2.67 6.64 -1.06
C LEU A 84 3.38 6.48 -2.40
N VAL A 85 3.91 5.29 -2.65
CA VAL A 85 4.61 4.92 -3.88
C VAL A 85 3.91 3.69 -4.51
N PRO A 86 2.80 3.87 -5.24
CA PRO A 86 2.10 2.77 -5.89
C PRO A 86 2.95 2.17 -7.02
N VAL A 87 3.13 0.85 -6.98
CA VAL A 87 3.85 0.10 -8.01
C VAL A 87 2.99 -1.07 -8.46
N ALA A 88 2.77 -1.17 -9.77
CA ALA A 88 1.99 -2.28 -10.31
C ALA A 88 2.72 -3.63 -10.09
N PRO A 89 2.04 -4.64 -9.53
CA PRO A 89 2.59 -5.97 -9.36
C PRO A 89 2.55 -6.72 -10.71
N GLY A 90 3.54 -6.48 -11.54
CA GLY A 90 3.61 -7.13 -12.84
C GLY A 90 4.23 -8.53 -12.78
N SER A 91 3.91 -9.36 -13.78
CA SER A 91 4.39 -10.74 -13.88
C SER A 91 5.76 -10.88 -14.58
N THR A 92 6.24 -9.84 -15.23
CA THR A 92 7.47 -9.88 -16.05
C THR A 92 8.71 -9.41 -15.27
N ASP A 93 9.88 -9.80 -15.75
CA ASP A 93 11.15 -9.33 -15.20
C ASP A 93 11.34 -7.82 -15.35
N GLU A 94 10.76 -7.22 -16.37
CA GLU A 94 10.78 -5.77 -16.53
C GLU A 94 10.05 -5.05 -15.38
N HIS A 95 8.91 -5.58 -14.92
CA HIS A 95 8.20 -5.03 -13.78
C HIS A 95 9.04 -5.15 -12.50
N ARG A 96 9.75 -6.27 -12.30
CA ARG A 96 10.65 -6.46 -11.15
C ARG A 96 11.84 -5.52 -11.24
N ALA A 97 12.46 -5.39 -12.41
CA ALA A 97 13.54 -4.43 -12.62
C ALA A 97 13.09 -2.99 -12.33
N LYS A 98 11.86 -2.63 -12.71
CA LYS A 98 11.26 -1.32 -12.40
C LYS A 98 11.14 -1.10 -10.89
N PHE A 99 10.69 -2.12 -10.15
CA PHE A 99 10.63 -2.06 -8.68
C PHE A 99 11.99 -1.70 -8.08
N PHE A 100 13.07 -2.40 -8.48
CA PHE A 100 14.41 -2.13 -7.96
C PHE A 100 14.94 -0.75 -8.35
N ARG A 101 14.61 -0.25 -9.55
CA ARG A 101 14.94 1.13 -9.94
C ARG A 101 14.23 2.18 -9.09
N ILE A 102 12.98 1.92 -8.69
CA ILE A 102 12.23 2.79 -7.77
C ILE A 102 12.85 2.70 -6.38
N LEU A 103 13.06 1.48 -5.85
CA LEU A 103 13.66 1.24 -4.53
C LEU A 103 14.99 1.96 -4.35
N ALA A 104 15.83 1.98 -5.39
CA ALA A 104 17.13 2.65 -5.36
C ALA A 104 17.02 4.17 -5.14
N LYS A 105 15.90 4.78 -5.53
CA LYS A 105 15.67 6.24 -5.39
C LYS A 105 15.07 6.65 -4.05
N LEU A 106 14.47 5.72 -3.33
CA LEU A 106 13.82 5.99 -2.05
C LEU A 106 14.85 6.04 -0.92
N GLN A 107 14.53 6.75 0.15
CA GLN A 107 15.47 6.95 1.27
C GLN A 107 15.11 6.09 2.47
N ARG A 108 13.85 6.05 2.86
CA ARG A 108 13.34 5.26 3.98
C ARG A 108 12.11 4.45 3.56
N PRO A 109 12.29 3.54 2.60
CA PRO A 109 11.17 2.78 2.06
C PRO A 109 10.71 1.69 3.01
N CYS A 110 9.40 1.46 3.06
CA CYS A 110 8.80 0.22 3.52
C CYS A 110 7.96 -0.38 2.39
N LEU A 111 7.69 -1.67 2.44
CA LEU A 111 6.98 -2.40 1.40
C LEU A 111 5.69 -3.02 1.93
N CYS A 112 4.57 -2.59 1.35
CA CYS A 112 3.27 -3.26 1.51
C CYS A 112 3.03 -4.19 0.32
N THR A 113 3.10 -5.48 0.54
CA THR A 113 2.93 -6.49 -0.51
C THR A 113 2.32 -7.78 0.04
N ASP A 114 1.94 -8.68 -0.85
CA ASP A 114 1.52 -10.03 -0.49
C ASP A 114 2.69 -11.02 -0.52
N ALA A 115 2.50 -12.20 0.11
CA ALA A 115 3.54 -13.22 0.23
C ALA A 115 4.03 -13.73 -1.13
N ALA A 116 3.15 -13.87 -2.11
CA ALA A 116 3.51 -14.37 -3.43
C ALA A 116 4.37 -13.35 -4.19
N THR A 117 4.00 -12.09 -4.14
CA THR A 117 4.78 -10.99 -4.74
C THR A 117 6.13 -10.83 -4.05
N SER A 118 6.17 -10.90 -2.72
CA SER A 118 7.42 -10.89 -1.95
C SER A 118 8.36 -12.02 -2.37
N ALA A 119 7.85 -13.25 -2.47
CA ALA A 119 8.64 -14.39 -2.92
C ALA A 119 9.22 -14.19 -4.34
N ARG A 120 8.42 -13.64 -5.27
CA ARG A 120 8.87 -13.31 -6.63
C ARG A 120 9.98 -12.26 -6.64
N LEU A 121 9.89 -11.23 -5.80
CA LEU A 121 10.92 -10.20 -5.66
C LEU A 121 12.22 -10.77 -5.10
N ASN A 122 12.14 -11.60 -4.06
CA ASN A 122 13.31 -12.27 -3.47
C ASN A 122 14.02 -13.17 -4.49
N ASN A 123 13.27 -13.99 -5.23
CA ASN A 123 13.83 -14.87 -6.25
C ASN A 123 14.51 -14.08 -7.39
N TYR A 124 13.88 -13.01 -7.84
CA TYR A 124 14.45 -12.12 -8.85
C TYR A 124 15.74 -11.46 -8.34
N ALA A 125 15.74 -10.96 -7.11
CA ALA A 125 16.90 -10.32 -6.50
C ALA A 125 18.07 -11.30 -6.40
N ALA A 126 17.83 -12.54 -5.94
CA ALA A 126 18.85 -13.56 -5.85
C ALA A 126 19.47 -13.91 -7.23
N ALA A 127 18.63 -14.02 -8.26
CA ALA A 127 19.07 -14.34 -9.62
C ALA A 127 19.84 -13.20 -10.30
N ASN A 128 19.66 -11.95 -9.88
CA ASN A 128 20.22 -10.76 -10.53
C ASN A 128 21.22 -9.98 -9.66
N GLY A 129 21.66 -10.53 -8.53
CA GLY A 129 22.64 -9.88 -7.65
C GLY A 129 22.11 -8.64 -6.93
N LEU A 130 20.80 -8.57 -6.69
CA LEU A 130 20.10 -7.42 -6.07
C LEU A 130 19.63 -7.71 -4.64
N ALA A 131 20.08 -8.80 -4.03
CA ALA A 131 19.65 -9.21 -2.68
C ALA A 131 19.99 -8.14 -1.62
N GLU A 132 21.11 -7.45 -1.77
CA GLU A 132 21.51 -6.38 -0.85
C GLU A 132 20.58 -5.16 -0.94
N ASP A 133 19.99 -4.90 -2.11
CA ASP A 133 19.06 -3.78 -2.27
C ASP A 133 17.78 -3.97 -1.46
N LEU A 134 17.36 -5.22 -1.22
CA LEU A 134 16.18 -5.52 -0.40
C LEU A 134 16.38 -5.21 1.08
N LYS A 135 17.62 -5.17 1.59
CA LYS A 135 17.91 -4.80 2.98
C LYS A 135 17.48 -3.37 3.31
N LYS A 136 17.28 -2.54 2.30
CA LYS A 136 16.74 -1.19 2.47
C LYS A 136 15.30 -1.17 3.00
N LEU A 137 14.59 -2.30 2.91
CA LEU A 137 13.21 -2.48 3.36
C LEU A 137 13.11 -3.00 4.81
N GLU A 138 14.23 -3.28 5.46
CA GLU A 138 14.32 -3.82 6.83
C GLU A 138 14.29 -2.74 7.91
#